data_a7dc64607ed2dd3f24f62bf4c42e3604
#
_entry.id   a7dc64607ed2dd3f24f62bf4c42e3604
#
_cell.length_a   1.000
_cell.length_b   1.000
_cell.length_c   1.000
_cell.angle_alpha   90.00
_cell.angle_beta   90.00
_cell.angle_gamma   90.00
#
_symmetry.space_group_name_H-M   'P 1'
#
loop_
_entity.id
_entity.type
_entity.pdbx_description
1 polymer ?
#
loop_
_entity_poly.entity_id
_entity_poly.type
_entity_poly.pdbx_seq_one_letter_code
_entity_poly.pdbx_strand_id
1 'polypeptide(L)'
;LARRQRQMCIRDRSTPVERKAIQDSALAAGARKVQLIEEPIAAAIGAGLPISEATGSMVVDIGGGTTEIAVMSLGGVVYSKSLRVAGDALDQSIIAYMRKKMNLMIGDSTAEKIKKEIGTAIPSSNNTFLMKGRDIRSGTPKEIELTEKDACEALMPILNQILGGIKEALENTPPELSADLIDMGLVLTGGGALLKNIDKLISQDTGLPVTIA
;
A
#
# COMPACT_ATOMS: atom_id res chain seq x y z
N LEU A 1 8.50 35.51 -11.33
CA LEU A 1 8.39 34.37 -10.41
C LEU A 1 7.36 33.44 -10.99
N ALA A 2 7.80 32.31 -11.58
CA ALA A 2 6.92 31.26 -12.08
C ALA A 2 6.13 30.68 -10.90
N ARG A 3 4.82 30.92 -10.88
CA ARG A 3 3.93 30.30 -9.88
C ARG A 3 3.83 28.81 -10.18
N ARG A 4 4.43 28.00 -9.33
CA ARG A 4 4.32 26.54 -9.43
C ARG A 4 2.86 26.13 -9.29
N GLN A 5 2.38 25.38 -10.25
CA GLN A 5 1.09 24.69 -10.17
C GLN A 5 1.18 23.63 -9.07
N ARG A 6 0.28 23.66 -8.09
CA ARG A 6 0.21 22.65 -7.05
C ARG A 6 -1.05 21.81 -7.32
N GLN A 7 -0.85 20.51 -7.44
CA GLN A 7 -1.90 19.53 -7.57
C GLN A 7 -2.13 18.89 -6.21
N MET A 8 -3.38 18.76 -5.79
CA MET A 8 -3.75 18.14 -4.52
C MET A 8 -4.71 16.98 -4.81
N CYS A 9 -4.29 15.77 -4.41
CA CYS A 9 -5.15 14.60 -4.42
C CYS A 9 -6.02 14.59 -3.16
N ILE A 10 -7.23 14.09 -3.29
CA ILE A 10 -8.15 13.86 -2.17
C ILE A 10 -8.57 12.39 -2.15
N ARG A 11 -8.81 11.90 -0.93
CA ARG A 11 -9.36 10.56 -0.74
C ARG A 11 -10.73 10.45 -1.41
N ASP A 12 -11.00 9.31 -2.02
CA ASP A 12 -12.26 8.98 -2.71
C ASP A 12 -13.50 9.16 -1.82
N ARG A 13 -13.35 8.92 -0.51
CA ARG A 13 -14.42 9.03 0.51
C ARG A 13 -14.60 10.42 1.12
N SER A 14 -13.99 11.45 0.58
CA SER A 14 -14.22 12.82 1.03
C SER A 14 -15.66 13.24 0.75
N THR A 15 -16.35 13.74 1.78
CA THR A 15 -17.71 14.26 1.65
C THR A 15 -17.73 15.51 0.77
N PRO A 16 -18.88 15.88 0.14
CA PRO A 16 -18.98 17.13 -0.61
C PRO A 16 -18.58 18.37 0.19
N VAL A 17 -18.85 18.36 1.50
CA VAL A 17 -18.47 19.46 2.42
C VAL A 17 -16.96 19.54 2.58
N GLU A 18 -16.28 18.41 2.81
CA GLU A 18 -14.81 18.36 2.91
C GLU A 18 -14.15 18.75 1.59
N ARG A 19 -14.66 18.27 0.45
CA ARG A 19 -14.18 18.66 -0.89
C ARG A 19 -14.26 20.17 -1.09
N LYS A 20 -15.40 20.78 -0.73
CA LYS A 20 -15.57 22.22 -0.79
C LYS A 20 -14.63 22.96 0.15
N ALA A 21 -14.49 22.53 1.38
CA ALA A 21 -13.57 23.14 2.35
C ALA A 21 -12.12 23.12 1.88
N ILE A 22 -11.68 22.03 1.26
CA ILE A 22 -10.33 21.90 0.66
C ILE A 22 -10.16 22.90 -0.49
N GLN A 23 -11.16 23.00 -1.39
CA GLN A 23 -11.13 23.96 -2.51
C GLN A 23 -11.08 25.41 -2.00
N ASP A 24 -11.96 25.77 -1.06
CA ASP A 24 -12.05 27.10 -0.47
C ASP A 24 -10.73 27.48 0.25
N SER A 25 -10.15 26.55 0.99
CA SER A 25 -8.86 26.75 1.67
C SER A 25 -7.72 26.99 0.69
N ALA A 26 -7.68 26.24 -0.41
CA ALA A 26 -6.65 26.41 -1.44
C ALA A 26 -6.82 27.72 -2.20
N LEU A 27 -8.06 28.15 -2.50
CA LEU A 27 -8.36 29.45 -3.11
C LEU A 27 -7.99 30.60 -2.18
N ALA A 28 -8.33 30.50 -0.87
CA ALA A 28 -7.95 31.49 0.14
C ALA A 28 -6.43 31.61 0.31
N ALA A 29 -5.68 30.52 0.12
CA ALA A 29 -4.23 30.50 0.10
C ALA A 29 -3.62 31.08 -1.20
N GLY A 30 -4.45 31.61 -2.12
CA GLY A 30 -4.02 32.30 -3.33
C GLY A 30 -3.92 31.42 -4.58
N ALA A 31 -4.53 30.24 -4.59
CA ALA A 31 -4.65 29.45 -5.80
C ALA A 31 -5.59 30.14 -6.80
N ARG A 32 -5.21 30.17 -8.08
CA ARG A 32 -6.08 30.75 -9.14
C ARG A 32 -7.20 29.81 -9.58
N LYS A 33 -6.92 28.52 -9.54
CA LYS A 33 -7.84 27.43 -9.92
C LYS A 33 -7.51 26.20 -9.08
N VAL A 34 -8.53 25.54 -8.59
CA VAL A 34 -8.42 24.30 -7.84
C VAL A 34 -9.23 23.22 -8.56
N GLN A 35 -8.58 22.12 -8.86
CA GLN A 35 -9.22 20.91 -9.37
C GLN A 35 -8.92 19.77 -8.42
N LEU A 36 -9.93 19.02 -8.07
CA LEU A 36 -9.81 17.83 -7.25
C LEU A 36 -9.74 16.62 -8.17
N ILE A 37 -8.85 15.69 -7.87
CA ILE A 37 -8.71 14.41 -8.54
C ILE A 37 -8.80 13.32 -7.49
N GLU A 38 -9.45 12.23 -7.80
CA GLU A 38 -9.50 11.06 -6.92
C GLU A 38 -8.12 10.39 -6.84
N GLU A 39 -7.73 9.98 -5.63
CA GLU A 39 -6.41 9.42 -5.36
C GLU A 39 -6.07 8.23 -6.28
N PRO A 40 -6.97 7.24 -6.50
CA PRO A 40 -6.68 6.12 -7.40
C PRO A 40 -6.46 6.55 -8.86
N ILE A 41 -7.21 7.57 -9.33
CA ILE A 41 -7.03 8.10 -10.69
C ILE A 41 -5.65 8.77 -10.80
N ALA A 42 -5.25 9.54 -9.78
CA ALA A 42 -3.94 10.18 -9.77
C ALA A 42 -2.80 9.14 -9.75
N ALA A 43 -2.96 8.08 -8.96
CA ALA A 43 -2.01 6.97 -8.90
C ALA A 43 -1.89 6.26 -10.26
N ALA A 44 -3.02 5.96 -10.91
CA ALA A 44 -3.05 5.32 -12.22
C ALA A 44 -2.41 6.17 -13.33
N ILE A 45 -2.67 7.49 -13.32
CA ILE A 45 -2.01 8.41 -14.25
C ILE A 45 -0.49 8.44 -14.00
N GLY A 46 -0.09 8.50 -12.73
CA GLY A 46 1.33 8.49 -12.35
C GLY A 46 2.05 7.19 -12.77
N ALA A 47 1.34 6.08 -12.72
CA ALA A 47 1.81 4.77 -13.16
C ALA A 47 1.74 4.56 -14.69
N GLY A 48 1.19 5.52 -15.44
CA GLY A 48 1.08 5.44 -16.91
C GLY A 48 0.02 4.48 -17.42
N LEU A 49 -0.99 4.15 -16.60
CA LEU A 49 -2.07 3.26 -17.01
C LEU A 49 -2.99 3.93 -18.07
N PRO A 50 -3.49 3.17 -19.05
CA PRO A 50 -4.33 3.66 -20.15
C PRO A 50 -5.79 3.85 -19.67
N ILE A 51 -6.02 4.61 -18.60
CA ILE A 51 -7.33 4.75 -17.94
C ILE A 51 -8.43 5.32 -18.84
N SER A 52 -8.08 6.04 -19.92
CA SER A 52 -9.05 6.64 -20.85
C SER A 52 -9.58 5.65 -21.87
N GLU A 53 -9.00 4.47 -21.98
CA GLU A 53 -9.42 3.42 -22.90
C GLU A 53 -10.59 2.61 -22.35
N ALA A 54 -11.29 1.89 -23.23
CA ALA A 54 -12.41 1.01 -22.86
C ALA A 54 -11.92 -0.35 -22.31
N THR A 55 -10.74 -0.38 -21.73
CA THR A 55 -10.12 -1.56 -21.12
C THR A 55 -10.08 -1.42 -19.60
N GLY A 56 -10.20 -2.55 -18.90
CA GLY A 56 -10.07 -2.61 -17.45
C GLY A 56 -8.61 -2.36 -17.02
N SER A 57 -8.39 -1.42 -16.13
CA SER A 57 -7.08 -1.16 -15.49
C SER A 57 -7.24 -1.22 -13.98
N MET A 58 -6.34 -1.89 -13.28
CA MET A 58 -6.37 -2.00 -11.81
C MET A 58 -5.11 -1.40 -11.20
N VAL A 59 -5.30 -0.56 -10.20
CA VAL A 59 -4.23 0.01 -9.37
C VAL A 59 -4.43 -0.37 -7.91
N VAL A 60 -3.33 -0.67 -7.24
CA VAL A 60 -3.27 -0.91 -5.79
C VAL A 60 -2.19 0.01 -5.23
N ASP A 61 -2.62 1.06 -4.54
CA ASP A 61 -1.73 2.02 -3.88
C ASP A 61 -1.59 1.66 -2.41
N ILE A 62 -0.40 1.23 -2.01
CA ILE A 62 -0.09 0.83 -0.63
C ILE A 62 0.70 1.96 0.02
N GLY A 63 0.00 2.85 0.72
CA GLY A 63 0.59 3.98 1.43
C GLY A 63 1.13 3.63 2.83
N GLY A 64 1.23 4.63 3.69
CA GLY A 64 1.58 4.45 5.11
C GLY A 64 0.38 3.95 5.92
N GLY A 65 -0.75 4.65 5.86
CA GLY A 65 -1.95 4.37 6.68
C GLY A 65 -3.06 3.64 5.94
N THR A 66 -3.14 3.73 4.63
CA THR A 66 -4.21 3.15 3.79
C THR A 66 -3.67 2.41 2.59
N THR A 67 -4.42 1.40 2.15
CA THR A 67 -4.26 0.77 0.83
C THR A 67 -5.51 1.07 0.02
N GLU A 68 -5.33 1.77 -1.10
CA GLU A 68 -6.39 2.09 -2.04
C GLU A 68 -6.34 1.11 -3.22
N ILE A 69 -7.46 0.46 -3.49
CA ILE A 69 -7.61 -0.51 -4.58
C ILE A 69 -8.69 0.03 -5.50
N ALA A 70 -8.40 0.18 -6.78
CA ALA A 70 -9.38 0.66 -7.74
C ALA A 70 -9.26 -0.04 -9.09
N VAL A 71 -10.43 -0.29 -9.69
CA VAL A 71 -10.57 -0.72 -11.08
C VAL A 71 -11.17 0.43 -11.86
N MET A 72 -10.59 0.74 -12.99
CA MET A 72 -10.93 1.90 -13.82
C MET A 72 -11.11 1.48 -15.27
N SER A 73 -11.99 2.21 -15.97
CA SER A 73 -12.19 2.12 -17.42
C SER A 73 -12.82 3.41 -17.91
N LEU A 74 -12.55 3.83 -19.16
CA LEU A 74 -13.14 5.02 -19.79
C LEU A 74 -12.98 6.31 -18.98
N GLY A 75 -11.86 6.46 -18.26
CA GLY A 75 -11.55 7.63 -17.44
C GLY A 75 -12.30 7.72 -16.11
N GLY A 76 -13.05 6.68 -15.74
CA GLY A 76 -13.82 6.61 -14.49
C GLY A 76 -13.43 5.44 -13.61
N VAL A 77 -13.73 5.58 -12.31
CA VAL A 77 -13.59 4.49 -11.34
C VAL A 77 -14.83 3.61 -11.41
N VAL A 78 -14.65 2.33 -11.73
CA VAL A 78 -15.72 1.31 -11.79
C VAL A 78 -15.96 0.70 -10.41
N TYR A 79 -14.88 0.41 -9.71
CA TYR A 79 -14.89 -0.10 -8.34
C TYR A 79 -13.72 0.49 -7.56
N SER A 80 -13.96 0.87 -6.31
CA SER A 80 -12.89 1.28 -5.41
C SER A 80 -13.10 0.74 -4.00
N LYS A 81 -11.99 0.42 -3.34
CA LYS A 81 -11.97 -0.01 -1.94
C LYS A 81 -10.76 0.59 -1.24
N SER A 82 -11.03 1.16 -0.07
CA SER A 82 -10.00 1.67 0.83
C SER A 82 -9.90 0.77 2.07
N LEU A 83 -8.70 0.29 2.36
CA LEU A 83 -8.38 -0.48 3.55
C LEU A 83 -7.53 0.40 4.49
N ARG A 84 -7.85 0.41 5.78
CA ARG A 84 -7.01 1.05 6.81
C ARG A 84 -5.87 0.12 7.25
N VAL A 85 -5.21 -0.48 6.27
CA VAL A 85 -4.14 -1.46 6.45
C VAL A 85 -3.08 -1.16 5.40
N ALA A 86 -1.88 -0.77 5.84
CA ALA A 86 -0.76 -0.40 4.98
C ALA A 86 0.58 -0.43 5.74
N GLY A 87 1.52 0.43 5.40
CA GLY A 87 2.87 0.47 5.94
C GLY A 87 2.97 0.51 7.46
N ASP A 88 2.15 1.33 8.10
CA ASP A 88 2.12 1.47 9.56
C ASP A 88 1.60 0.19 10.25
N ALA A 89 0.60 -0.47 9.64
CA ALA A 89 0.08 -1.75 10.13
C ALA A 89 1.14 -2.86 10.02
N LEU A 90 1.96 -2.85 8.97
CA LEU A 90 3.10 -3.76 8.82
C LEU A 90 4.12 -3.57 9.95
N ASP A 91 4.45 -2.32 10.33
CA ASP A 91 5.34 -2.02 11.43
C ASP A 91 4.77 -2.51 12.77
N GLN A 92 3.49 -2.25 13.03
CA GLN A 92 2.81 -2.73 14.23
C GLN A 92 2.76 -4.26 14.31
N SER A 93 2.60 -4.94 13.17
CA SER A 93 2.65 -6.40 13.11
C SER A 93 4.03 -6.97 13.47
N ILE A 94 5.10 -6.31 13.02
CA ILE A 94 6.47 -6.66 13.43
C ILE A 94 6.64 -6.47 14.94
N ILE A 95 6.20 -5.34 15.51
CA ILE A 95 6.27 -5.08 16.97
C ILE A 95 5.53 -6.16 17.75
N ALA A 96 4.33 -6.52 17.29
CA ALA A 96 3.52 -7.56 17.92
C ALA A 96 4.20 -8.95 17.85
N TYR A 97 4.79 -9.28 16.71
CA TYR A 97 5.56 -10.52 16.53
C TYR A 97 6.76 -10.59 17.47
N MET A 98 7.56 -9.52 17.51
CA MET A 98 8.73 -9.41 18.37
C MET A 98 8.37 -9.58 19.85
N ARG A 99 7.27 -8.95 20.25
CA ARG A 99 6.75 -9.06 21.62
C ARG A 99 6.30 -10.48 21.94
N LYS A 100 5.55 -11.11 21.04
CA LYS A 100 4.89 -12.42 21.28
C LYS A 100 5.87 -13.60 21.14
N LYS A 101 6.69 -13.59 20.09
CA LYS A 101 7.56 -14.72 19.73
C LYS A 101 8.96 -14.60 20.34
N MET A 102 9.52 -13.40 20.37
CA MET A 102 10.90 -13.15 20.78
C MET A 102 11.03 -12.60 22.20
N ASN A 103 9.90 -12.30 22.88
CA ASN A 103 9.87 -11.62 24.19
C ASN A 103 10.66 -10.32 24.21
N LEU A 104 10.68 -9.58 23.13
CA LEU A 104 11.46 -8.38 22.93
C LEU A 104 10.57 -7.17 22.66
N MET A 105 10.78 -6.07 23.39
CA MET A 105 10.17 -4.77 23.09
C MET A 105 11.08 -3.99 22.15
N ILE A 106 10.48 -3.51 21.06
CA ILE A 106 11.09 -2.60 20.09
C ILE A 106 10.17 -1.42 19.84
N GLY A 107 10.70 -0.31 19.34
CA GLY A 107 9.94 0.87 18.94
C GLY A 107 9.63 0.87 17.44
N ASP A 108 8.74 1.82 17.02
CA ASP A 108 8.28 1.96 15.62
C ASP A 108 9.44 2.13 14.64
N SER A 109 10.43 2.97 14.97
CA SER A 109 11.59 3.18 14.10
C SER A 109 12.43 1.92 13.88
N THR A 110 12.47 1.03 14.85
CA THR A 110 13.17 -0.26 14.72
C THR A 110 12.35 -1.22 13.86
N ALA A 111 11.03 -1.25 14.03
CA ALA A 111 10.15 -2.07 13.20
C ALA A 111 10.21 -1.65 11.73
N GLU A 112 10.16 -0.34 11.45
CA GLU A 112 10.32 0.19 10.09
C GLU A 112 11.69 -0.19 9.49
N LYS A 113 12.75 -0.16 10.28
CA LYS A 113 14.08 -0.63 9.85
C LYS A 113 14.05 -2.10 9.46
N ILE A 114 13.49 -2.97 10.31
CA ILE A 114 13.34 -4.41 10.02
C ILE A 114 12.57 -4.61 8.72
N LYS A 115 11.44 -3.92 8.55
CA LYS A 115 10.63 -3.97 7.33
C LYS A 115 11.44 -3.62 6.08
N LYS A 116 12.26 -2.56 6.14
CA LYS A 116 13.05 -2.08 5.00
C LYS A 116 14.26 -2.98 4.68
N GLU A 117 14.93 -3.50 5.71
CA GLU A 117 16.18 -4.25 5.51
C GLU A 117 15.95 -5.73 5.15
N ILE A 118 15.07 -6.40 5.88
CA ILE A 118 14.81 -7.83 5.69
C ILE A 118 13.34 -8.19 5.48
N GLY A 119 12.43 -7.19 5.47
CA GLY A 119 11.01 -7.43 5.21
C GLY A 119 10.81 -8.00 3.81
N THR A 120 10.05 -9.08 3.73
CA THR A 120 9.69 -9.72 2.44
C THR A 120 8.33 -10.37 2.54
N ALA A 121 7.60 -10.36 1.44
CA ALA A 121 6.33 -11.07 1.33
C ALA A 121 6.53 -12.57 1.08
N ILE A 122 7.63 -12.95 0.42
CA ILE A 122 8.04 -14.34 0.21
C ILE A 122 9.53 -14.46 0.54
N PRO A 123 9.93 -15.32 1.49
CA PRO A 123 11.34 -15.52 1.81
C PRO A 123 12.08 -16.06 0.60
N SER A 124 13.18 -15.42 0.25
CA SER A 124 14.00 -15.77 -0.92
C SER A 124 15.47 -16.00 -0.60
N SER A 125 15.88 -15.66 0.62
CA SER A 125 17.27 -15.78 1.05
C SER A 125 17.35 -16.08 2.55
N ASN A 126 18.56 -16.38 3.01
CA ASN A 126 18.86 -16.56 4.45
C ASN A 126 19.43 -15.28 5.07
N ASN A 127 19.01 -14.13 4.57
CA ASN A 127 19.46 -12.86 5.14
C ASN A 127 19.02 -12.73 6.58
N THR A 128 19.91 -12.17 7.40
CA THR A 128 19.65 -11.91 8.81
C THR A 128 19.88 -10.43 9.12
N PHE A 129 19.22 -9.96 10.15
CA PHE A 129 19.35 -8.60 10.65
C PHE A 129 19.56 -8.62 12.16
N LEU A 130 20.70 -8.08 12.59
CA LEU A 130 21.03 -7.95 14.01
C LEU A 130 20.35 -6.72 14.58
N MET A 131 19.53 -6.91 15.59
CA MET A 131 18.75 -5.84 16.19
C MET A 131 18.82 -5.84 17.70
N LYS A 132 18.59 -4.66 18.29
CA LYS A 132 18.60 -4.44 19.74
C LYS A 132 17.20 -4.05 20.22
N GLY A 133 16.83 -4.57 21.37
CA GLY A 133 15.60 -4.24 22.05
C GLY A 133 15.72 -4.46 23.55
N ARG A 134 14.59 -4.34 24.24
CA ARG A 134 14.52 -4.62 25.67
C ARG A 134 13.80 -5.95 25.90
N ASP A 135 14.47 -6.88 26.57
CA ASP A 135 13.85 -8.15 27.00
C ASP A 135 12.69 -7.85 27.96
N ILE A 136 11.53 -8.45 27.69
CA ILE A 136 10.29 -8.18 28.45
C ILE A 136 10.36 -8.79 29.84
N ARG A 137 11.07 -9.92 30.02
CA ARG A 137 11.14 -10.64 31.29
C ARG A 137 12.13 -10.02 32.26
N SER A 138 13.33 -9.74 31.77
CA SER A 138 14.42 -9.19 32.58
C SER A 138 14.47 -7.67 32.63
N GLY A 139 13.83 -7.00 31.67
CA GLY A 139 13.89 -5.55 31.49
C GLY A 139 15.23 -5.04 30.94
N THR A 140 16.18 -5.92 30.69
CA THR A 140 17.54 -5.57 30.25
C THR A 140 17.62 -5.42 28.71
N PRO A 141 18.61 -4.63 28.21
CA PRO A 141 18.91 -4.61 26.79
C PRO A 141 19.33 -6.01 26.30
N LYS A 142 18.82 -6.39 25.14
CA LYS A 142 19.11 -7.67 24.48
C LYS A 142 19.30 -7.46 22.99
N GLU A 143 20.25 -8.19 22.44
CA GLU A 143 20.49 -8.25 21.00
C GLU A 143 20.04 -9.61 20.46
N ILE A 144 19.36 -9.62 19.34
CA ILE A 144 18.92 -10.84 18.67
C ILE A 144 19.14 -10.72 17.17
N GLU A 145 19.32 -11.84 16.53
CA GLU A 145 19.38 -11.98 15.08
C GLU A 145 18.01 -12.42 14.57
N LEU A 146 17.46 -11.67 13.62
CA LEU A 146 16.15 -11.92 12.99
C LEU A 146 16.39 -12.38 11.55
N THR A 147 15.70 -13.43 11.14
CA THR A 147 15.79 -13.96 9.77
C THR A 147 14.73 -13.34 8.85
N GLU A 148 14.97 -13.40 7.52
CA GLU A 148 13.98 -13.01 6.51
C GLU A 148 12.67 -13.80 6.67
N LYS A 149 12.75 -15.06 7.12
CA LYS A 149 11.57 -15.91 7.40
C LYS A 149 10.76 -15.37 8.59
N ASP A 150 11.41 -14.93 9.65
CA ASP A 150 10.73 -14.33 10.82
C ASP A 150 10.03 -13.03 10.43
N ALA A 151 10.70 -12.19 9.62
CA ALA A 151 10.11 -10.95 9.11
C ALA A 151 8.88 -11.23 8.23
N CYS A 152 8.96 -12.22 7.35
CA CYS A 152 7.81 -12.65 6.53
C CYS A 152 6.66 -13.14 7.41
N GLU A 153 6.92 -14.01 8.40
CA GLU A 153 5.88 -14.49 9.35
C GLU A 153 5.20 -13.33 10.09
N ALA A 154 6.00 -12.31 10.47
CA ALA A 154 5.48 -11.12 11.13
C ALA A 154 4.57 -10.28 10.22
N LEU A 155 4.88 -10.18 8.94
CA LEU A 155 4.15 -9.34 7.97
C LEU A 155 2.90 -10.03 7.42
N MET A 156 2.88 -11.36 7.37
CA MET A 156 1.84 -12.15 6.70
C MET A 156 0.39 -11.83 7.14
N PRO A 157 0.08 -11.60 8.43
CA PRO A 157 -1.29 -11.26 8.85
C PRO A 157 -1.83 -9.99 8.18
N ILE A 158 -0.96 -9.03 7.90
CA ILE A 158 -1.32 -7.76 7.25
C ILE A 158 -1.37 -7.94 5.74
N LEU A 159 -0.43 -8.65 5.16
CA LEU A 159 -0.42 -8.97 3.73
C LEU A 159 -1.69 -9.74 3.32
N ASN A 160 -2.15 -10.68 4.14
CA ASN A 160 -3.40 -11.41 3.89
C ASN A 160 -4.63 -10.49 3.87
N GLN A 161 -4.65 -9.41 4.65
CA GLN A 161 -5.74 -8.43 4.61
C GLN A 161 -5.71 -7.63 3.29
N ILE A 162 -4.52 -7.26 2.82
CA ILE A 162 -4.36 -6.59 1.52
C ILE A 162 -4.80 -7.53 0.39
N LEU A 163 -4.34 -8.79 0.39
CA LEU A 163 -4.75 -9.81 -0.57
C LEU A 163 -6.27 -10.01 -0.58
N GLY A 164 -6.89 -10.09 0.59
CA GLY A 164 -8.35 -10.17 0.72
C GLY A 164 -9.07 -8.99 0.09
N GLY A 165 -8.53 -7.76 0.26
CA GLY A 165 -9.07 -6.57 -0.39
C GLY A 165 -8.95 -6.59 -1.90
N ILE A 166 -7.83 -7.08 -2.43
CA ILE A 166 -7.62 -7.24 -3.88
C ILE A 166 -8.61 -8.26 -4.47
N LYS A 167 -8.76 -9.42 -3.82
CA LYS A 167 -9.74 -10.44 -4.24
C LYS A 167 -11.17 -9.90 -4.25
N GLU A 168 -11.57 -9.20 -3.20
CA GLU A 168 -12.90 -8.59 -3.13
C GLU A 168 -13.10 -7.55 -4.26
N ALA A 169 -12.07 -6.80 -4.63
CA ALA A 169 -12.15 -5.89 -5.75
C ALA A 169 -12.33 -6.62 -7.08
N LEU A 170 -11.62 -7.74 -7.28
CA LEU A 170 -11.75 -8.58 -8.47
C LEU A 170 -13.14 -9.23 -8.55
N GLU A 171 -13.68 -9.72 -7.44
CA GLU A 171 -15.02 -10.30 -7.35
C GLU A 171 -16.14 -9.30 -7.69
N ASN A 172 -15.93 -8.01 -7.36
CA ASN A 172 -16.88 -6.94 -7.63
C ASN A 172 -16.64 -6.22 -8.97
N THR A 173 -15.63 -6.65 -9.73
CA THR A 173 -15.34 -6.11 -11.06
C THR A 173 -16.25 -6.78 -12.11
N PRO A 174 -16.88 -6.02 -13.04
CA PRO A 174 -17.62 -6.60 -14.14
C PRO A 174 -16.80 -7.62 -14.94
N PRO A 175 -17.41 -8.76 -15.39
CA PRO A 175 -16.69 -9.84 -16.05
C PRO A 175 -15.87 -9.41 -17.28
N GLU A 176 -16.36 -8.46 -18.05
CA GLU A 176 -15.68 -7.93 -19.24
C GLU A 176 -14.37 -7.24 -18.87
N LEU A 177 -14.39 -6.41 -17.82
CA LEU A 177 -13.19 -5.72 -17.33
C LEU A 177 -12.26 -6.67 -16.60
N SER A 178 -12.78 -7.69 -15.92
CA SER A 178 -11.96 -8.74 -15.28
C SER A 178 -11.18 -9.54 -16.32
N ALA A 179 -11.75 -9.77 -17.51
CA ALA A 179 -11.04 -10.43 -18.60
C ALA A 179 -9.83 -9.60 -19.08
N ASP A 180 -9.98 -8.27 -19.15
CA ASP A 180 -8.87 -7.39 -19.53
C ASP A 180 -7.70 -7.46 -18.53
N LEU A 181 -8.02 -7.66 -17.24
CA LEU A 181 -6.98 -7.75 -16.20
C LEU A 181 -6.10 -9.01 -16.31
N ILE A 182 -6.51 -10.03 -17.06
CA ILE A 182 -5.68 -11.21 -17.33
C ILE A 182 -4.45 -10.81 -18.16
N ASP A 183 -4.63 -9.93 -19.14
CA ASP A 183 -3.56 -9.47 -20.02
C ASP A 183 -2.85 -8.23 -19.46
N MET A 184 -3.61 -7.27 -18.96
CA MET A 184 -3.08 -5.99 -18.46
C MET A 184 -2.47 -6.12 -17.05
N GLY A 185 -2.97 -7.04 -16.24
CA GLY A 185 -2.55 -7.22 -14.87
C GLY A 185 -3.00 -6.09 -13.94
N LEU A 186 -2.31 -5.98 -12.81
CA LEU A 186 -2.49 -4.89 -11.85
C LEU A 186 -1.18 -4.15 -11.59
N VAL A 187 -1.28 -2.89 -11.26
CA VAL A 187 -0.12 -2.05 -10.96
C VAL A 187 -0.12 -1.68 -9.48
N LEU A 188 1.02 -1.95 -8.84
CA LEU A 188 1.29 -1.56 -7.45
C LEU A 188 1.95 -0.19 -7.42
N THR A 189 1.47 0.69 -6.55
CA THR A 189 2.06 2.00 -6.26
C THR A 189 2.20 2.22 -4.76
N GLY A 190 2.78 3.35 -4.39
CA GLY A 190 3.00 3.71 -2.99
C GLY A 190 4.23 3.07 -2.37
N GLY A 191 4.59 3.54 -1.17
CA GLY A 191 5.77 3.06 -0.46
C GLY A 191 5.73 1.59 -0.05
N GLY A 192 4.53 1.05 0.20
CA GLY A 192 4.34 -0.37 0.53
C GLY A 192 4.57 -1.31 -0.63
N ALA A 193 4.44 -0.84 -1.88
CA ALA A 193 4.76 -1.61 -3.08
C ALA A 193 6.25 -1.99 -3.18
N LEU A 194 7.11 -1.28 -2.44
CA LEU A 194 8.55 -1.55 -2.38
C LEU A 194 8.91 -2.73 -1.44
N LEU A 195 7.92 -3.31 -0.74
CA LEU A 195 8.17 -4.50 0.06
C LEU A 195 8.63 -5.65 -0.86
N LYS A 196 9.76 -6.26 -0.52
CA LYS A 196 10.39 -7.30 -1.33
C LYS A 196 9.44 -8.46 -1.63
N ASN A 197 9.33 -8.86 -2.90
CA ASN A 197 8.49 -9.94 -3.41
C ASN A 197 6.97 -9.78 -3.18
N ILE A 198 6.46 -8.59 -2.89
CA ILE A 198 5.01 -8.36 -2.74
C ILE A 198 4.29 -8.57 -4.07
N ASP A 199 4.89 -8.17 -5.18
CA ASP A 199 4.45 -8.42 -6.54
C ASP A 199 4.24 -9.91 -6.81
N LYS A 200 5.23 -10.73 -6.42
CA LYS A 200 5.17 -12.19 -6.58
C LYS A 200 4.08 -12.81 -5.70
N LEU A 201 3.94 -12.34 -4.46
CA LEU A 201 2.91 -12.83 -3.55
C LEU A 201 1.51 -12.57 -4.14
N ILE A 202 1.26 -11.35 -4.61
CA ILE A 202 -0.02 -10.97 -5.19
C ILE A 202 -0.26 -11.73 -6.49
N SER A 203 0.75 -11.86 -7.36
CA SER A 203 0.64 -12.62 -8.60
C SER A 203 0.34 -14.10 -8.35
N GLN A 204 0.98 -14.72 -7.36
CA GLN A 204 0.70 -16.13 -7.00
C GLN A 204 -0.71 -16.31 -6.44
N ASP A 205 -1.23 -15.35 -5.70
CA ASP A 205 -2.53 -15.43 -5.04
C ASP A 205 -3.71 -15.10 -5.98
N THR A 206 -3.50 -14.19 -6.93
CA THR A 206 -4.53 -13.71 -7.87
C THR A 206 -4.45 -14.37 -9.25
N GLY A 207 -3.31 -14.91 -9.62
CA GLY A 207 -3.03 -15.42 -10.98
C GLY A 207 -2.79 -14.32 -12.02
N LEU A 208 -2.79 -13.04 -11.62
CA LEU A 208 -2.63 -11.89 -12.53
C LEU A 208 -1.17 -11.44 -12.62
N PRO A 209 -0.75 -10.87 -13.77
CA PRO A 209 0.50 -10.13 -13.85
C PRO A 209 0.50 -8.93 -12.88
N VAL A 210 1.63 -8.71 -12.20
CA VAL A 210 1.77 -7.60 -11.25
C VAL A 210 3.01 -6.78 -11.60
N THR A 211 2.82 -5.47 -11.76
CA THR A 211 3.91 -4.53 -12.07
C THR A 211 4.01 -3.50 -10.95
N ILE A 212 5.22 -3.11 -10.57
CA ILE A 212 5.49 -2.02 -9.63
C ILE A 212 5.83 -0.76 -10.44
N ALA A 213 5.14 0.35 -10.14
CA ALA A 213 5.34 1.64 -10.80
C ALA A 213 6.47 2.46 -10.16
#